data_e42d352d8efdf43a2227aa8f55b67fee
#
_entry.id   e42d352d8efdf43a2227aa8f55b67fee
#
_cell.length_a   1.000
_cell.length_b   1.000
_cell.length_c   1.000
_cell.angle_alpha   90.00
_cell.angle_beta   90.00
_cell.angle_gamma   90.00
#
_symmetry.space_group_name_H-M   'P 1'
#
loop_
_entity.id
_entity.type
_entity.pdbx_description
1 polymer ?
#
loop_
_entity_poly.entity_id
_entity_poly.type
_entity_poly.pdbx_seq_one_letter_code
_entity_poly.pdbx_strand_id
1 'polypeptide(L)'
;MIKLTYFSTSTSDQNISRKAQEAWLAIQLEQKATKQEILTYYINKVYMSNGNYGMQTAAQNYYGKDLKDLSLPQLALLAGMPQAPNQYDPYSHPEAALDRRNLVLSEMRGQDYISAEQYEKAVNTPITDGLQSLKSAATYPAYMDNYLKEVIEQVEHETGYNLLTTGMEVYTNVDKGIQQRLWDIYNTDEYVSYPDDDLQVASTIVDTSNGKVIAQLGARHQASNVSFGTNQAVETNRDWGSTMKPITDYAPALEYGVYDSTATTVHDIPYNYPGTSTPVYNWDRAYFGNITLQYALQQSRNVPAVETLNKVGLDRAKNFLNGLGIDYPVIHYSNAISSNTTESGKQYGASSEKMAAAYAAFANGGTYHKPMYINKIVFSDGSEKEFSDAGIRAMKESTAYMMTEMMKTVLTSGTGYNAYLPGIPQAGKTGTSNYTAEEIENHIKSNQLVAPDELFVGYTRKYSMAVWTGYSNRLTPILGDGLTVAARVYRSMMSYLAQNNHPGDWTMPEGLYRNGQFVFQNGARNTWSIPDTQQTQSEVENPSTTAESSNTQVTPTPGQPANNPTPTNPNQGQAGQQIQ
;
A
#
# COMPACT_ATOMS: atom_id res chain seq x y z
N MET A 1 21.27 4.05 -24.12
CA MET A 1 22.19 2.92 -23.81
C MET A 1 22.66 2.96 -22.36
N ILE A 2 23.47 3.91 -21.95
CA ILE A 2 24.02 3.98 -20.57
C ILE A 2 22.94 3.92 -19.49
N LYS A 3 21.84 4.72 -19.62
CA LYS A 3 20.70 4.67 -18.70
C LYS A 3 20.12 3.25 -18.54
N LEU A 4 19.97 2.52 -19.65
CA LEU A 4 19.39 1.17 -19.67
C LEU A 4 20.35 0.07 -19.16
N THR A 5 21.64 0.38 -19.01
CA THR A 5 22.65 -0.61 -18.64
C THR A 5 23.14 -0.46 -17.21
N TYR A 6 23.24 0.78 -16.69
CA TYR A 6 23.92 1.06 -15.43
C TYR A 6 23.05 1.76 -14.39
N PHE A 7 21.81 2.15 -14.74
CA PHE A 7 20.96 2.91 -13.84
C PHE A 7 19.56 2.34 -13.79
N SER A 8 18.99 2.32 -12.60
CA SER A 8 17.58 1.98 -12.38
C SER A 8 16.66 2.91 -13.18
N THR A 9 15.54 2.41 -13.67
CA THR A 9 14.49 3.20 -14.32
C THR A 9 13.57 3.89 -13.32
N SER A 10 13.72 3.61 -12.02
CA SER A 10 12.94 4.20 -10.93
C SER A 10 13.03 5.73 -10.92
N THR A 11 11.89 6.39 -10.74
CA THR A 11 11.80 7.84 -10.62
C THR A 11 12.50 8.37 -9.36
N SER A 12 12.64 7.55 -8.31
CA SER A 12 13.34 7.89 -7.07
C SER A 12 14.82 8.21 -7.26
N ASP A 13 15.46 7.62 -8.27
CA ASP A 13 16.90 7.76 -8.54
C ASP A 13 17.24 8.91 -9.49
N GLN A 14 16.26 9.67 -9.95
CA GLN A 14 16.50 10.75 -10.92
C GLN A 14 17.00 12.02 -10.22
N ASN A 15 18.33 12.14 -10.07
CA ASN A 15 18.98 13.32 -9.51
C ASN A 15 20.11 13.84 -10.45
N ILE A 16 20.59 15.07 -10.17
CA ILE A 16 21.62 15.74 -10.98
C ILE A 16 22.92 14.94 -10.98
N SER A 17 23.31 14.33 -9.86
CA SER A 17 24.53 13.51 -9.76
C SER A 17 24.48 12.32 -10.71
N ARG A 18 23.36 11.61 -10.75
CA ARG A 18 23.12 10.51 -11.68
C ARG A 18 23.19 10.98 -13.14
N LYS A 19 22.61 12.14 -13.47
CA LYS A 19 22.68 12.69 -14.82
C LYS A 19 24.12 13.02 -15.25
N ALA A 20 24.93 13.50 -14.33
CA ALA A 20 26.37 13.71 -14.58
C ALA A 20 27.10 12.38 -14.81
N GLN A 21 26.79 11.34 -14.04
CA GLN A 21 27.36 10.01 -14.23
C GLN A 21 26.91 9.39 -15.56
N GLU A 22 25.61 9.48 -15.92
CA GLU A 22 25.10 9.04 -17.22
C GLU A 22 25.87 9.72 -18.38
N ALA A 23 26.06 11.04 -18.31
CA ALA A 23 26.79 11.79 -19.34
C ALA A 23 28.26 11.39 -19.42
N TRP A 24 28.94 11.23 -18.29
CA TRP A 24 30.34 10.82 -18.26
C TRP A 24 30.52 9.42 -18.84
N LEU A 25 29.69 8.45 -18.46
CA LEU A 25 29.73 7.09 -18.99
C LEU A 25 29.36 7.05 -20.48
N ALA A 26 28.47 7.92 -20.97
CA ALA A 26 28.13 8.02 -22.38
C ALA A 26 29.33 8.47 -23.20
N ILE A 27 30.09 9.48 -22.72
CA ILE A 27 31.33 9.94 -23.37
C ILE A 27 32.37 8.82 -23.40
N GLN A 28 32.54 8.06 -22.30
CA GLN A 28 33.47 6.92 -22.26
C GLN A 28 33.06 5.81 -23.23
N LEU A 29 31.75 5.53 -23.38
CA LEU A 29 31.25 4.55 -24.33
C LEU A 29 31.51 5.00 -25.79
N GLU A 30 31.25 6.28 -26.12
CA GLU A 30 31.47 6.83 -27.46
C GLU A 30 32.94 6.79 -27.88
N GLN A 31 33.88 6.84 -26.93
CA GLN A 31 35.32 6.66 -27.20
C GLN A 31 35.71 5.20 -27.50
N LYS A 32 34.89 4.22 -27.05
CA LYS A 32 35.23 2.78 -27.13
C LYS A 32 34.40 2.01 -28.15
N ALA A 33 33.27 2.55 -28.58
CA ALA A 33 32.33 1.90 -29.50
C ALA A 33 31.85 2.88 -30.57
N THR A 34 31.65 2.37 -31.78
CA THR A 34 31.08 3.14 -32.88
C THR A 34 29.61 3.47 -32.62
N LYS A 35 29.07 4.52 -33.24
CA LYS A 35 27.64 4.86 -33.15
C LYS A 35 26.73 3.69 -33.56
N GLN A 36 27.17 2.90 -34.55
CA GLN A 36 26.40 1.74 -35.01
C GLN A 36 26.38 0.62 -33.96
N GLU A 37 27.47 0.35 -33.29
CA GLU A 37 27.52 -0.61 -32.19
C GLU A 37 26.68 -0.14 -31.02
N ILE A 38 26.77 1.15 -30.64
CA ILE A 38 25.94 1.74 -29.58
C ILE A 38 24.45 1.62 -29.91
N LEU A 39 24.07 1.91 -31.16
CA LEU A 39 22.66 1.76 -31.60
C LEU A 39 22.25 0.28 -31.59
N THR A 40 23.08 -0.63 -32.03
CA THR A 40 22.82 -2.07 -32.01
C THR A 40 22.58 -2.57 -30.58
N TYR A 41 23.42 -2.17 -29.63
CA TYR A 41 23.22 -2.50 -28.22
C TYR A 41 21.92 -1.91 -27.68
N TYR A 42 21.58 -0.67 -28.07
CA TYR A 42 20.35 -0.02 -27.64
C TYR A 42 19.10 -0.75 -28.14
N ILE A 43 19.01 -1.02 -29.45
CA ILE A 43 17.82 -1.69 -30.05
C ILE A 43 17.65 -3.13 -29.57
N ASN A 44 18.71 -3.78 -29.10
CA ASN A 44 18.65 -5.12 -28.53
C ASN A 44 18.25 -5.15 -27.05
N LYS A 45 18.34 -4.01 -26.34
CA LYS A 45 18.05 -3.93 -24.89
C LYS A 45 16.77 -3.17 -24.55
N VAL A 46 16.30 -2.32 -25.43
CA VAL A 46 15.19 -1.41 -25.12
C VAL A 46 13.90 -2.18 -24.85
N TYR A 47 13.17 -1.78 -23.81
CA TYR A 47 11.86 -2.33 -23.50
C TYR A 47 10.82 -1.87 -24.52
N MET A 48 9.97 -2.79 -24.98
CA MET A 48 9.05 -2.63 -26.11
C MET A 48 7.59 -3.00 -25.76
N SER A 49 7.20 -2.92 -24.49
CA SER A 49 5.91 -3.38 -23.97
C SER A 49 5.69 -4.91 -24.03
N ASN A 50 4.65 -5.40 -23.34
CA ASN A 50 4.25 -6.81 -23.32
C ASN A 50 5.40 -7.79 -23.02
N GLY A 51 6.31 -7.43 -22.11
CA GLY A 51 7.46 -8.25 -21.75
C GLY A 51 8.54 -8.37 -22.82
N ASN A 52 8.47 -7.59 -23.90
CA ASN A 52 9.46 -7.64 -24.99
C ASN A 52 10.64 -6.73 -24.69
N TYR A 53 11.85 -7.30 -24.70
CA TYR A 53 13.11 -6.57 -24.65
C TYR A 53 13.86 -6.76 -25.97
N GLY A 54 14.20 -5.65 -26.60
CA GLY A 54 14.81 -5.57 -27.92
C GLY A 54 13.78 -5.56 -29.07
N MET A 55 14.12 -4.78 -30.09
CA MET A 55 13.23 -4.58 -31.27
C MET A 55 13.06 -5.86 -32.10
N GLN A 56 14.08 -6.74 -32.15
CA GLN A 56 13.97 -8.01 -32.84
C GLN A 56 12.92 -8.91 -32.16
N THR A 57 12.96 -9.00 -30.82
CA THR A 57 11.97 -9.75 -30.03
C THR A 57 10.57 -9.19 -30.23
N ALA A 58 10.43 -7.86 -30.21
CA ALA A 58 9.15 -7.20 -30.46
C ALA A 58 8.63 -7.48 -31.89
N ALA A 59 9.50 -7.46 -32.89
CA ALA A 59 9.14 -7.79 -34.28
C ALA A 59 8.58 -9.22 -34.41
N GLN A 60 9.23 -10.18 -33.75
CA GLN A 60 8.79 -11.57 -33.73
C GLN A 60 7.46 -11.76 -32.99
N ASN A 61 7.31 -11.12 -31.84
CA ASN A 61 6.12 -11.30 -31.01
C ASN A 61 4.92 -10.52 -31.57
N TYR A 62 5.12 -9.30 -32.08
CA TYR A 62 4.05 -8.47 -32.60
C TYR A 62 3.63 -8.85 -34.01
N TYR A 63 4.59 -9.22 -34.88
CA TYR A 63 4.34 -9.41 -36.30
C TYR A 63 4.72 -10.81 -36.83
N GLY A 64 5.35 -11.66 -36.01
CA GLY A 64 5.82 -12.98 -36.43
C GLY A 64 6.92 -12.92 -37.47
N LYS A 65 7.68 -11.83 -37.55
CA LYS A 65 8.69 -11.55 -38.59
C LYS A 65 9.99 -11.08 -37.97
N ASP A 66 11.09 -11.26 -38.73
CA ASP A 66 12.32 -10.60 -38.39
C ASP A 66 12.23 -9.08 -38.57
N LEU A 67 12.97 -8.32 -37.77
CA LEU A 67 12.97 -6.85 -37.81
C LEU A 67 13.25 -6.32 -39.24
N LYS A 68 14.14 -6.97 -39.99
CA LYS A 68 14.48 -6.62 -41.37
C LYS A 68 13.34 -6.80 -42.38
N ASP A 69 12.34 -7.65 -42.06
CA ASP A 69 11.25 -8.04 -42.93
C ASP A 69 9.95 -7.27 -42.63
N LEU A 70 10.01 -6.32 -41.68
CA LEU A 70 8.90 -5.47 -41.32
C LEU A 70 8.65 -4.39 -42.38
N SER A 71 7.38 -4.05 -42.57
CA SER A 71 6.97 -2.91 -43.39
C SER A 71 7.30 -1.57 -42.77
N LEU A 72 7.36 -0.50 -43.56
CA LEU A 72 7.65 0.85 -43.09
C LEU A 72 6.79 1.30 -41.90
N PRO A 73 5.43 1.14 -41.91
CA PRO A 73 4.60 1.51 -40.77
C PRO A 73 4.90 0.67 -39.52
N GLN A 74 5.23 -0.62 -39.66
CA GLN A 74 5.59 -1.49 -38.54
C GLN A 74 6.95 -1.06 -37.93
N LEU A 75 7.94 -0.76 -38.77
CA LEU A 75 9.23 -0.22 -38.30
C LEU A 75 9.07 1.13 -37.59
N ALA A 76 8.23 2.03 -38.12
CA ALA A 76 7.97 3.33 -37.53
C ALA A 76 7.30 3.22 -36.15
N LEU A 77 6.37 2.28 -35.98
CA LEU A 77 5.79 1.99 -34.67
C LEU A 77 6.86 1.54 -33.68
N LEU A 78 7.62 0.49 -34.02
CA LEU A 78 8.67 -0.02 -33.14
C LEU A 78 9.72 1.04 -32.80
N ALA A 79 10.09 1.90 -33.76
CA ALA A 79 11.00 3.02 -33.51
C ALA A 79 10.40 4.09 -32.57
N GLY A 80 9.09 4.25 -32.58
CA GLY A 80 8.37 5.21 -31.74
C GLY A 80 8.13 4.78 -30.31
N MET A 81 7.96 3.48 -30.05
CA MET A 81 7.59 2.89 -28.77
C MET A 81 8.56 3.16 -27.61
N PRO A 82 9.90 3.20 -27.78
CA PRO A 82 10.84 3.32 -26.66
C PRO A 82 10.68 4.56 -25.78
N GLN A 83 9.99 5.58 -26.23
CA GLN A 83 9.74 6.79 -25.42
C GLN A 83 8.81 6.50 -24.25
N ALA A 84 7.73 5.74 -24.49
CA ALA A 84 6.75 5.31 -23.50
C ALA A 84 6.10 3.99 -23.94
N PRO A 85 6.81 2.85 -23.80
CA PRO A 85 6.42 1.59 -24.43
C PRO A 85 5.01 1.12 -24.11
N ASN A 86 4.61 1.21 -22.83
CA ASN A 86 3.26 0.81 -22.42
C ASN A 86 2.17 1.77 -22.92
N GLN A 87 2.49 3.06 -23.06
CA GLN A 87 1.54 4.07 -23.58
C GLN A 87 1.33 3.94 -25.10
N TYR A 88 2.37 3.48 -25.82
CA TYR A 88 2.33 3.30 -27.27
C TYR A 88 2.17 1.84 -27.68
N ASP A 89 1.63 1.03 -26.80
CA ASP A 89 1.30 -0.36 -27.05
C ASP A 89 0.08 -0.45 -27.99
N PRO A 90 0.22 -1.05 -29.20
CA PRO A 90 -0.86 -1.10 -30.19
C PRO A 90 -2.05 -1.98 -29.78
N TYR A 91 -1.89 -2.83 -28.75
CA TYR A 91 -2.97 -3.69 -28.26
C TYR A 91 -3.84 -2.99 -27.21
N SER A 92 -3.21 -2.30 -26.26
CA SER A 92 -3.90 -1.63 -25.16
C SER A 92 -4.24 -0.17 -25.44
N HIS A 93 -3.44 0.51 -26.27
CA HIS A 93 -3.59 1.94 -26.60
C HIS A 93 -3.41 2.22 -28.10
N PRO A 94 -4.29 1.64 -28.97
CA PRO A 94 -4.12 1.71 -30.43
C PRO A 94 -4.12 3.14 -30.99
N GLU A 95 -4.88 4.06 -30.40
CA GLU A 95 -4.91 5.47 -30.85
C GLU A 95 -3.60 6.18 -30.56
N ALA A 96 -3.07 6.06 -29.32
CA ALA A 96 -1.79 6.66 -28.96
C ALA A 96 -0.61 6.03 -29.75
N ALA A 97 -0.68 4.73 -30.02
CA ALA A 97 0.27 4.03 -30.87
C ALA A 97 0.22 4.54 -32.32
N LEU A 98 -0.98 4.77 -32.86
CA LEU A 98 -1.19 5.34 -34.19
C LEU A 98 -0.59 6.74 -34.31
N ASP A 99 -0.89 7.61 -33.36
CA ASP A 99 -0.38 8.99 -33.35
C ASP A 99 1.14 9.00 -33.25
N ARG A 100 1.70 8.15 -32.39
CA ARG A 100 3.16 8.03 -32.23
C ARG A 100 3.84 7.53 -33.48
N ARG A 101 3.29 6.49 -34.14
CA ARG A 101 3.77 5.99 -35.43
C ARG A 101 3.76 7.08 -36.50
N ASN A 102 2.67 7.80 -36.60
CA ASN A 102 2.49 8.85 -37.60
C ASN A 102 3.46 10.02 -37.36
N LEU A 103 3.77 10.35 -36.12
CA LEU A 103 4.80 11.33 -35.77
C LEU A 103 6.19 10.87 -36.28
N VAL A 104 6.57 9.62 -36.07
CA VAL A 104 7.83 9.07 -36.58
C VAL A 104 7.88 9.14 -38.11
N LEU A 105 6.81 8.74 -38.78
CA LEU A 105 6.71 8.82 -40.24
C LEU A 105 6.81 10.26 -40.75
N SER A 106 6.20 11.23 -40.06
CA SER A 106 6.29 12.65 -40.39
C SER A 106 7.73 13.17 -40.28
N GLU A 107 8.45 12.80 -39.21
CA GLU A 107 9.86 13.15 -39.04
C GLU A 107 10.75 12.54 -40.12
N MET A 108 10.51 11.27 -40.48
CA MET A 108 11.23 10.61 -41.58
C MET A 108 10.99 11.30 -42.91
N ARG A 109 9.75 11.76 -43.16
CA ARG A 109 9.38 12.52 -44.36
C ARG A 109 10.03 13.91 -44.37
N GLY A 110 10.01 14.61 -43.23
CA GLY A 110 10.60 15.92 -43.08
C GLY A 110 12.12 15.95 -43.25
N GLN A 111 12.79 14.81 -43.05
CA GLN A 111 14.22 14.62 -43.20
C GLN A 111 14.61 13.88 -44.50
N ASP A 112 13.67 13.72 -45.44
CA ASP A 112 13.84 13.07 -46.73
C ASP A 112 14.29 11.60 -46.70
N TYR A 113 14.08 10.87 -45.57
CA TYR A 113 14.33 9.43 -45.49
C TYR A 113 13.29 8.61 -46.24
N ILE A 114 12.10 9.14 -46.43
CA ILE A 114 10.98 8.51 -47.20
C ILE A 114 10.36 9.51 -48.16
N SER A 115 9.83 9.02 -49.30
CA SER A 115 9.14 9.85 -50.25
C SER A 115 7.73 10.22 -49.76
N ALA A 116 7.08 11.23 -50.40
CA ALA A 116 5.70 11.59 -50.11
C ALA A 116 4.73 10.41 -50.33
N GLU A 117 4.94 9.63 -51.39
CA GLU A 117 4.14 8.45 -51.67
C GLU A 117 4.29 7.36 -50.59
N GLN A 118 5.51 7.11 -50.16
CA GLN A 118 5.77 6.17 -49.04
C GLN A 118 5.12 6.62 -47.74
N TYR A 119 5.20 7.92 -47.43
CA TYR A 119 4.54 8.51 -46.27
C TYR A 119 3.03 8.31 -46.31
N GLU A 120 2.35 8.74 -47.40
CA GLU A 120 0.92 8.62 -47.54
C GLU A 120 0.44 7.16 -47.43
N LYS A 121 1.15 6.23 -48.06
CA LYS A 121 0.84 4.81 -47.94
C LYS A 121 0.97 4.32 -46.51
N ALA A 122 2.03 4.73 -45.77
CA ALA A 122 2.33 4.25 -44.44
C ALA A 122 1.32 4.79 -43.40
N VAL A 123 0.95 6.10 -43.46
CA VAL A 123 0.00 6.69 -42.50
C VAL A 123 -1.41 6.14 -42.69
N ASN A 124 -1.79 5.75 -43.91
CA ASN A 124 -3.08 5.14 -44.20
C ASN A 124 -3.17 3.63 -43.89
N THR A 125 -2.05 3.01 -43.49
CA THR A 125 -2.05 1.61 -43.05
C THR A 125 -2.63 1.53 -41.63
N PRO A 126 -3.61 0.64 -41.33
CA PRO A 126 -4.16 0.46 -40.01
C PRO A 126 -3.05 0.13 -38.99
N ILE A 127 -3.21 0.60 -37.73
CA ILE A 127 -2.22 0.32 -36.67
C ILE A 127 -2.14 -1.17 -36.34
N THR A 128 -3.23 -1.89 -36.58
CA THR A 128 -3.34 -3.33 -36.34
C THR A 128 -2.86 -4.19 -37.52
N ASP A 129 -2.37 -3.57 -38.61
CA ASP A 129 -1.93 -4.31 -39.80
C ASP A 129 -0.77 -5.26 -39.50
N GLY A 130 -1.05 -6.56 -39.68
CA GLY A 130 -0.09 -7.64 -39.44
C GLY A 130 0.17 -7.98 -37.99
N LEU A 131 -0.48 -7.34 -37.01
CA LEU A 131 -0.37 -7.72 -35.61
C LEU A 131 -0.84 -9.16 -35.41
N GLN A 132 -0.01 -9.96 -34.75
CA GLN A 132 -0.35 -11.31 -34.31
C GLN A 132 -1.10 -11.22 -32.99
N SER A 133 -1.91 -12.24 -32.66
CA SER A 133 -2.36 -12.40 -31.27
C SER A 133 -1.12 -12.47 -30.37
N LEU A 134 -1.08 -11.63 -29.33
CA LEU A 134 0.01 -11.72 -28.35
C LEU A 134 0.08 -13.17 -27.88
N LYS A 135 1.19 -13.82 -28.15
CA LYS A 135 1.47 -15.09 -27.48
C LYS A 135 1.51 -14.74 -26.01
N SER A 136 0.72 -15.43 -25.21
CA SER A 136 0.86 -15.30 -23.75
C SER A 136 2.34 -15.52 -23.44
N ALA A 137 3.07 -14.44 -23.22
CA ALA A 137 4.50 -14.50 -22.89
C ALA A 137 4.70 -15.07 -21.48
N ALA A 138 3.62 -15.18 -20.71
CA ALA A 138 3.67 -15.67 -19.36
C ALA A 138 3.64 -17.20 -19.36
N THR A 139 4.79 -17.80 -19.26
CA THR A 139 4.96 -19.21 -18.86
C THR A 139 4.67 -19.44 -17.37
N TYR A 140 4.23 -18.41 -16.65
CA TYR A 140 3.92 -18.41 -15.23
C TYR A 140 2.44 -18.03 -15.00
N PRO A 141 1.84 -18.51 -13.91
CA PRO A 141 0.45 -18.17 -13.55
C PRO A 141 0.27 -16.65 -13.31
N ALA A 142 -0.89 -16.08 -13.70
CA ALA A 142 -1.19 -14.67 -13.57
C ALA A 142 -1.01 -14.13 -12.12
N TYR A 143 -1.29 -14.96 -11.12
CA TYR A 143 -1.09 -14.58 -9.72
C TYR A 143 0.36 -14.31 -9.34
N MET A 144 1.33 -14.66 -10.19
CA MET A 144 2.76 -14.40 -9.94
C MET A 144 3.26 -13.07 -10.50
N ASP A 145 2.48 -12.40 -11.35
CA ASP A 145 2.93 -11.26 -12.16
C ASP A 145 3.57 -10.13 -11.34
N ASN A 146 2.84 -9.60 -10.37
CA ASN A 146 3.35 -8.52 -9.52
C ASN A 146 4.57 -8.97 -8.70
N TYR A 147 4.55 -10.21 -8.16
CA TYR A 147 5.67 -10.72 -7.39
C TYR A 147 6.94 -10.87 -8.24
N LEU A 148 6.81 -11.41 -9.46
CA LEU A 148 7.96 -11.58 -10.38
C LEU A 148 8.52 -10.25 -10.86
N LYS A 149 7.69 -9.21 -10.99
CA LYS A 149 8.18 -7.87 -11.28
C LYS A 149 9.19 -7.41 -10.23
N GLU A 150 8.84 -7.55 -8.95
CA GLU A 150 9.74 -7.16 -7.84
C GLU A 150 10.99 -8.05 -7.76
N VAL A 151 10.86 -9.36 -8.10
CA VAL A 151 12.02 -10.25 -8.24
C VAL A 151 13.00 -9.71 -9.29
N ILE A 152 12.48 -9.31 -10.46
CA ILE A 152 13.31 -8.75 -11.54
C ILE A 152 14.02 -7.47 -11.09
N GLU A 153 13.28 -6.56 -10.43
CA GLU A 153 13.81 -5.31 -9.91
C GLU A 153 14.87 -5.54 -8.83
N GLN A 154 14.63 -6.49 -7.91
CA GLN A 154 15.61 -6.82 -6.88
C GLN A 154 16.87 -7.46 -7.48
N VAL A 155 16.76 -8.38 -8.45
CA VAL A 155 17.92 -8.98 -9.13
C VAL A 155 18.75 -7.88 -9.81
N GLU A 156 18.11 -6.97 -10.54
CA GLU A 156 18.81 -5.87 -11.21
C GLU A 156 19.50 -4.94 -10.21
N HIS A 157 18.84 -4.59 -9.12
CA HIS A 157 19.42 -3.77 -8.05
C HIS A 157 20.64 -4.43 -7.40
N GLU A 158 20.54 -5.72 -7.08
CA GLU A 158 21.56 -6.46 -6.32
C GLU A 158 22.75 -6.91 -7.16
N THR A 159 22.57 -7.08 -8.47
CA THR A 159 23.59 -7.67 -9.35
C THR A 159 24.03 -6.75 -10.50
N GLY A 160 23.21 -5.77 -10.85
CA GLY A 160 23.37 -4.97 -12.07
C GLY A 160 23.02 -5.72 -13.36
N TYR A 161 22.56 -6.99 -13.25
CA TYR A 161 22.16 -7.80 -14.40
C TYR A 161 20.65 -7.76 -14.60
N ASN A 162 20.23 -7.69 -15.86
CA ASN A 162 18.83 -7.84 -16.21
C ASN A 162 18.46 -9.33 -16.31
N LEU A 163 17.54 -9.78 -15.44
CA LEU A 163 17.12 -11.17 -15.35
C LEU A 163 16.56 -11.72 -16.67
N LEU A 164 15.88 -10.87 -17.46
CA LEU A 164 15.23 -11.29 -18.71
C LEU A 164 16.21 -11.46 -19.88
N THR A 165 17.45 -10.98 -19.73
CA THR A 165 18.47 -11.03 -20.78
C THR A 165 19.74 -11.76 -20.36
N THR A 166 19.83 -12.17 -19.09
CA THR A 166 21.01 -12.85 -18.54
C THR A 166 20.57 -14.22 -18.02
N GLY A 167 21.23 -15.31 -18.51
CA GLY A 167 20.93 -16.66 -18.03
C GLY A 167 21.35 -16.83 -16.57
N MET A 168 20.38 -17.03 -15.69
CA MET A 168 20.59 -17.32 -14.26
C MET A 168 19.39 -18.04 -13.67
N GLU A 169 19.60 -18.75 -12.59
CA GLU A 169 18.54 -19.34 -11.78
C GLU A 169 18.32 -18.48 -10.55
N VAL A 170 17.06 -18.05 -10.30
CA VAL A 170 16.70 -17.22 -9.16
C VAL A 170 15.78 -18.00 -8.23
N TYR A 171 16.23 -18.13 -7.00
CA TYR A 171 15.46 -18.77 -5.93
C TYR A 171 14.72 -17.68 -5.14
N THR A 172 13.40 -17.72 -5.20
CA THR A 172 12.53 -16.70 -4.61
C THR A 172 12.00 -17.13 -3.24
N ASN A 173 11.51 -16.16 -2.47
CA ASN A 173 10.89 -16.39 -1.16
C ASN A 173 9.37 -16.62 -1.23
N VAL A 174 8.77 -16.63 -2.42
CA VAL A 174 7.32 -16.80 -2.59
C VAL A 174 6.87 -18.17 -2.09
N ASP A 175 5.80 -18.19 -1.30
CA ASP A 175 5.00 -19.39 -1.05
C ASP A 175 3.86 -19.43 -2.07
N LYS A 176 3.90 -20.42 -2.98
CA LYS A 176 2.92 -20.52 -4.06
C LYS A 176 1.50 -20.74 -3.56
N GLY A 177 1.32 -21.46 -2.45
CA GLY A 177 -0.01 -21.71 -1.88
C GLY A 177 -0.59 -20.43 -1.26
N ILE A 178 0.24 -19.69 -0.54
CA ILE A 178 -0.14 -18.39 0.06
C ILE A 178 -0.43 -17.37 -1.04
N GLN A 179 0.41 -17.30 -2.07
CA GLN A 179 0.25 -16.39 -3.21
C GLN A 179 -1.04 -16.70 -4.00
N GLN A 180 -1.32 -17.99 -4.27
CA GLN A 180 -2.55 -18.42 -4.92
C GLN A 180 -3.78 -18.09 -4.05
N ARG A 181 -3.74 -18.37 -2.74
CA ARG A 181 -4.83 -18.03 -1.82
C ARG A 181 -5.12 -16.52 -1.82
N LEU A 182 -4.07 -15.69 -1.85
CA LEU A 182 -4.22 -14.23 -1.92
C LEU A 182 -4.91 -13.80 -3.22
N TRP A 183 -4.55 -14.43 -4.33
CA TRP A 183 -5.21 -14.22 -5.62
C TRP A 183 -6.68 -14.62 -5.59
N ASP A 184 -7.01 -15.78 -5.01
CA ASP A 184 -8.39 -16.26 -4.90
C ASP A 184 -9.24 -15.31 -4.05
N ILE A 185 -8.68 -14.81 -2.94
CA ILE A 185 -9.34 -13.78 -2.11
C ILE A 185 -9.67 -12.53 -2.93
N TYR A 186 -8.79 -12.10 -3.83
CA TYR A 186 -8.98 -10.87 -4.62
C TYR A 186 -9.95 -11.04 -5.77
N ASN A 187 -9.96 -12.20 -6.41
CA ASN A 187 -10.60 -12.38 -7.72
C ASN A 187 -11.83 -13.31 -7.68
N THR A 188 -12.25 -13.73 -6.49
CA THR A 188 -13.50 -14.48 -6.28
C THR A 188 -14.27 -13.88 -5.09
N ASP A 189 -15.59 -14.04 -5.07
CA ASP A 189 -16.44 -13.64 -3.95
C ASP A 189 -16.55 -14.73 -2.85
N GLU A 190 -15.79 -15.83 -2.99
CA GLU A 190 -15.83 -16.95 -2.04
C GLU A 190 -15.35 -16.55 -0.64
N TYR A 191 -14.36 -15.67 -0.56
CA TYR A 191 -13.67 -15.32 0.68
C TYR A 191 -13.97 -13.92 1.20
N VAL A 192 -14.14 -12.98 0.30
CA VAL A 192 -14.43 -11.56 0.62
C VAL A 192 -15.38 -11.02 -0.45
N SER A 193 -16.50 -10.48 -0.03
CA SER A 193 -17.41 -9.75 -0.92
C SER A 193 -16.93 -8.33 -1.12
N TYR A 194 -16.90 -7.86 -2.33
CA TYR A 194 -16.50 -6.52 -2.74
C TYR A 194 -17.70 -5.69 -3.17
N PRO A 195 -17.66 -4.34 -3.03
CA PRO A 195 -18.79 -3.49 -3.45
C PRO A 195 -19.00 -3.51 -4.97
N ASP A 196 -17.93 -3.65 -5.75
CA ASP A 196 -17.91 -3.71 -7.21
C ASP A 196 -16.58 -4.29 -7.74
N ASP A 197 -16.46 -4.41 -9.05
CA ASP A 197 -15.25 -4.94 -9.70
C ASP A 197 -14.12 -3.91 -9.82
N ASP A 198 -14.40 -2.62 -9.66
CA ASP A 198 -13.44 -1.53 -9.84
C ASP A 198 -12.64 -1.23 -8.56
N LEU A 199 -13.16 -1.62 -7.38
CA LEU A 199 -12.42 -1.45 -6.14
C LEU A 199 -11.14 -2.30 -6.18
N GLN A 200 -10.00 -1.64 -6.10
CA GLN A 200 -8.68 -2.26 -6.10
C GLN A 200 -8.22 -2.63 -4.69
N VAL A 201 -7.40 -3.66 -4.63
CA VAL A 201 -6.76 -4.13 -3.40
C VAL A 201 -5.28 -4.38 -3.68
N ALA A 202 -4.43 -3.98 -2.76
CA ALA A 202 -3.01 -4.31 -2.80
C ALA A 202 -2.53 -4.75 -1.41
N SER A 203 -1.73 -5.81 -1.36
CA SER A 203 -1.16 -6.26 -0.09
C SER A 203 0.18 -6.96 -0.22
N THR A 204 0.93 -6.92 0.86
CA THR A 204 2.19 -7.62 1.05
C THR A 204 2.14 -8.43 2.34
N ILE A 205 2.65 -9.65 2.29
CA ILE A 205 2.81 -10.54 3.44
C ILE A 205 4.29 -10.86 3.62
N VAL A 206 4.82 -10.56 4.82
CA VAL A 206 6.22 -10.84 5.15
C VAL A 206 6.32 -11.82 6.33
N ASP A 207 7.36 -12.64 6.31
CA ASP A 207 7.80 -13.42 7.48
C ASP A 207 8.47 -12.46 8.45
N THR A 208 7.94 -12.38 9.67
CA THR A 208 8.38 -11.41 10.67
C THR A 208 9.80 -11.64 11.16
N SER A 209 10.33 -12.85 11.04
CA SER A 209 11.63 -13.22 11.57
C SER A 209 12.81 -12.87 10.68
N ASN A 210 12.57 -12.55 9.39
CA ASN A 210 13.64 -12.41 8.42
C ASN A 210 13.32 -11.47 7.24
N GLY A 211 12.14 -10.84 7.19
CA GLY A 211 11.73 -9.92 6.14
C GLY A 211 11.42 -10.53 4.77
N LYS A 212 11.37 -11.86 4.65
CA LYS A 212 11.03 -12.52 3.40
C LYS A 212 9.60 -12.19 2.98
N VAL A 213 9.45 -11.64 1.78
CA VAL A 213 8.13 -11.42 1.16
C VAL A 213 7.65 -12.78 0.65
N ILE A 214 6.65 -13.33 1.31
CA ILE A 214 6.12 -14.66 1.00
C ILE A 214 4.93 -14.63 0.04
N ALA A 215 4.23 -13.51 -0.04
CA ALA A 215 3.20 -13.24 -1.03
C ALA A 215 2.99 -11.72 -1.21
N GLN A 216 2.66 -11.32 -2.43
CA GLN A 216 2.32 -9.93 -2.75
C GLN A 216 1.44 -9.85 -3.99
N LEU A 217 0.38 -9.06 -3.92
CA LEU A 217 -0.44 -8.66 -5.06
C LEU A 217 -0.70 -7.15 -5.02
N GLY A 218 -0.60 -6.51 -6.18
CA GLY A 218 -0.78 -5.07 -6.34
C GLY A 218 -2.09 -4.62 -6.97
N ALA A 219 -2.93 -5.56 -7.41
CA ALA A 219 -4.21 -5.22 -8.04
C ALA A 219 -5.20 -6.40 -8.02
N ARG A 220 -6.50 -6.10 -8.09
CA ARG A 220 -7.59 -7.02 -8.47
C ARG A 220 -7.79 -6.98 -9.99
N HIS A 221 -8.29 -8.09 -10.55
CA HIS A 221 -8.71 -8.17 -11.96
C HIS A 221 -7.67 -7.66 -12.96
N GLN A 222 -6.39 -8.01 -12.71
CA GLN A 222 -5.34 -7.68 -13.67
C GLN A 222 -5.66 -8.32 -15.02
N ALA A 223 -5.65 -7.52 -16.08
CA ALA A 223 -5.94 -8.00 -17.42
C ALA A 223 -4.93 -9.08 -17.85
N SER A 224 -5.42 -10.19 -18.40
CA SER A 224 -4.60 -11.37 -18.76
C SER A 224 -3.55 -11.10 -19.85
N ASN A 225 -3.68 -9.97 -20.55
CA ASN A 225 -2.74 -9.53 -21.60
C ASN A 225 -1.70 -8.52 -21.07
N VAL A 226 -1.72 -8.18 -19.78
CA VAL A 226 -0.76 -7.27 -19.15
C VAL A 226 0.24 -8.10 -18.37
N SER A 227 1.52 -8.01 -18.74
CA SER A 227 2.63 -8.57 -17.97
C SER A 227 3.36 -7.45 -17.26
N PHE A 228 3.75 -7.71 -15.99
CA PHE A 228 4.43 -6.74 -15.12
C PHE A 228 3.67 -5.41 -14.99
N GLY A 229 2.36 -5.54 -14.77
CA GLY A 229 1.46 -4.41 -14.56
C GLY A 229 1.82 -3.53 -13.37
N THR A 230 1.04 -2.48 -13.13
CA THR A 230 1.23 -1.63 -11.95
C THR A 230 1.08 -2.46 -10.68
N ASN A 231 2.09 -2.39 -9.82
CA ASN A 231 2.08 -3.03 -8.50
C ASN A 231 1.83 -1.99 -7.42
N GLN A 232 0.56 -1.75 -7.07
CA GLN A 232 0.20 -0.77 -6.03
C GLN A 232 0.76 -1.15 -4.65
N ALA A 233 1.18 -2.41 -4.44
CA ALA A 233 1.74 -2.86 -3.17
C ALA A 233 3.09 -2.22 -2.82
N VAL A 234 3.82 -1.71 -3.82
CA VAL A 234 5.11 -1.02 -3.64
C VAL A 234 5.03 0.49 -3.89
N GLU A 235 3.93 0.97 -4.48
CA GLU A 235 3.74 2.40 -4.75
C GLU A 235 3.48 3.19 -3.47
N THR A 236 4.06 4.41 -3.40
CA THR A 236 3.94 5.30 -2.23
C THR A 236 3.03 6.50 -2.48
N ASN A 237 2.15 6.39 -3.47
CA ASN A 237 1.27 7.46 -3.94
C ASN A 237 -0.09 7.53 -3.22
N ARG A 238 -0.35 6.61 -2.27
CA ARG A 238 -1.59 6.54 -1.49
C ARG A 238 -1.31 6.76 -0.02
N ASP A 239 -2.27 7.34 0.70
CA ASP A 239 -2.13 7.68 2.11
C ASP A 239 -2.52 6.51 3.01
N TRP A 240 -1.62 6.16 3.94
CA TRP A 240 -1.80 5.08 4.91
C TRP A 240 -2.51 5.52 6.20
N GLY A 241 -2.88 6.79 6.29
CA GLY A 241 -3.76 7.33 7.32
C GLY A 241 -3.35 6.93 8.74
N SER A 242 -4.34 6.55 9.54
CA SER A 242 -4.16 6.19 10.96
C SER A 242 -3.31 4.94 11.21
N THR A 243 -2.90 4.17 10.19
CA THR A 243 -1.91 3.11 10.38
C THR A 243 -0.51 3.66 10.67
N MET A 244 -0.29 4.97 10.47
CA MET A 244 0.96 5.64 10.87
C MET A 244 1.09 5.81 12.39
N LYS A 245 -0.01 5.95 13.13
CA LYS A 245 0.00 6.23 14.58
C LYS A 245 0.92 5.33 15.41
N PRO A 246 0.89 3.99 15.23
CA PRO A 246 1.79 3.11 15.97
C PRO A 246 3.27 3.43 15.74
N ILE A 247 3.68 3.79 14.52
CA ILE A 247 5.08 3.94 14.12
C ILE A 247 5.58 5.38 14.13
N THR A 248 4.69 6.38 14.05
CA THR A 248 5.06 7.79 14.06
C THR A 248 4.96 8.43 15.44
N ASP A 249 4.00 8.00 16.24
CA ASP A 249 3.63 8.66 17.51
C ASP A 249 3.90 7.79 18.72
N TYR A 250 3.18 6.67 18.87
CA TYR A 250 3.09 5.94 20.11
C TYR A 250 4.32 5.07 20.39
N ALA A 251 4.87 4.35 19.40
CA ALA A 251 6.08 3.59 19.60
C ALA A 251 7.29 4.50 19.90
N PRO A 252 7.54 5.60 19.16
CA PRO A 252 8.57 6.55 19.54
C PRO A 252 8.38 7.13 20.94
N ALA A 253 7.13 7.41 21.35
CA ALA A 253 6.87 7.94 22.70
C ALA A 253 7.29 6.95 23.80
N LEU A 254 7.03 5.66 23.61
CA LEU A 254 7.46 4.60 24.52
C LEU A 254 8.98 4.36 24.44
N GLU A 255 9.54 4.37 23.24
CA GLU A 255 10.96 4.12 22.98
C GLU A 255 11.87 5.15 23.63
N TYR A 256 11.50 6.43 23.50
CA TYR A 256 12.27 7.56 24.03
C TYR A 256 11.87 7.96 25.44
N GLY A 257 10.99 7.19 26.12
CA GLY A 257 10.60 7.41 27.50
C GLY A 257 9.74 8.67 27.73
N VAL A 258 9.04 9.13 26.71
CA VAL A 258 7.99 10.16 26.83
C VAL A 258 6.81 9.59 27.60
N TYR A 259 6.51 8.31 27.33
CA TYR A 259 5.53 7.50 28.05
C TYR A 259 6.18 6.22 28.58
N ASP A 260 5.73 5.75 29.73
CA ASP A 260 6.28 4.58 30.44
C ASP A 260 5.22 3.48 30.67
N SER A 261 4.00 3.69 30.19
CA SER A 261 2.87 2.79 30.41
C SER A 261 1.81 2.88 29.31
N THR A 262 1.15 1.77 29.02
CA THR A 262 -0.05 1.75 28.17
C THR A 262 -1.26 2.42 28.84
N ALA A 263 -1.20 2.64 30.17
CA ALA A 263 -2.17 3.37 30.95
C ALA A 263 -1.90 4.89 31.02
N THR A 264 -0.79 5.38 30.46
CA THR A 264 -0.47 6.82 30.48
C THR A 264 -1.66 7.65 30.02
N THR A 265 -2.01 8.68 30.79
CA THR A 265 -3.09 9.59 30.44
C THR A 265 -2.67 10.51 29.29
N VAL A 266 -3.50 10.57 28.27
CA VAL A 266 -3.40 11.47 27.12
C VAL A 266 -4.68 12.29 26.98
N HIS A 267 -4.61 13.43 26.29
CA HIS A 267 -5.71 14.38 26.25
C HIS A 267 -6.44 14.31 24.90
N ASP A 268 -7.69 13.97 24.94
CA ASP A 268 -8.59 14.01 23.78
C ASP A 268 -9.57 15.18 23.92
N ILE A 269 -9.03 16.38 23.78
CA ILE A 269 -9.71 17.68 23.93
C ILE A 269 -9.46 18.54 22.67
N PRO A 270 -10.20 19.62 22.41
CA PRO A 270 -9.91 20.51 21.30
C PRO A 270 -8.43 20.92 21.25
N TYR A 271 -7.79 20.67 20.12
CA TYR A 271 -6.35 20.85 19.92
C TYR A 271 -6.06 21.36 18.50
N ASN A 272 -5.07 22.21 18.34
CA ASN A 272 -4.60 22.65 17.02
C ASN A 272 -3.27 21.99 16.68
N TYR A 273 -2.99 21.83 15.40
CA TYR A 273 -1.65 21.46 14.96
C TYR A 273 -0.62 22.44 15.53
N PRO A 274 0.47 21.97 16.14
CA PRO A 274 1.45 22.82 16.81
C PRO A 274 1.97 23.94 15.89
N GLY A 275 1.96 25.18 16.41
CA GLY A 275 2.39 26.37 15.65
C GLY A 275 1.37 26.91 14.64
N THR A 276 0.15 26.37 14.62
CA THR A 276 -0.89 26.80 13.68
C THR A 276 -2.22 27.10 14.40
N SER A 277 -3.18 27.71 13.69
CA SER A 277 -4.58 27.84 14.11
C SER A 277 -5.47 26.72 13.55
N THR A 278 -4.91 25.75 12.82
CA THR A 278 -5.67 24.66 12.18
C THR A 278 -6.05 23.60 13.23
N PRO A 279 -7.35 23.35 13.43
CA PRO A 279 -7.79 22.39 14.43
C PRO A 279 -7.55 20.95 13.98
N VAL A 280 -7.22 20.09 14.96
CA VAL A 280 -7.19 18.63 14.79
C VAL A 280 -8.56 18.08 15.16
N TYR A 281 -9.18 17.36 14.24
CA TYR A 281 -10.46 16.73 14.49
C TYR A 281 -10.31 15.21 14.62
N ASN A 282 -11.04 14.64 15.55
CA ASN A 282 -11.28 13.21 15.56
C ASN A 282 -12.27 12.82 14.45
N TRP A 283 -12.23 11.54 14.04
CA TRP A 283 -13.05 11.02 12.95
C TRP A 283 -14.58 11.17 13.20
N ASP A 284 -14.99 11.14 14.47
CA ASP A 284 -16.38 11.29 14.94
C ASP A 284 -16.74 12.71 15.39
N ARG A 285 -15.80 13.66 15.29
CA ARG A 285 -15.91 15.04 15.77
C ARG A 285 -16.14 15.17 17.29
N ALA A 286 -16.04 14.07 18.06
CA ALA A 286 -16.19 14.06 19.51
C ALA A 286 -14.83 14.10 20.21
N TYR A 287 -14.85 14.45 21.51
CA TYR A 287 -13.69 14.50 22.39
C TYR A 287 -14.02 13.79 23.69
N PHE A 288 -13.13 12.95 24.18
CA PHE A 288 -13.36 12.10 25.36
C PHE A 288 -12.58 12.56 26.61
N GLY A 289 -11.94 13.73 26.57
CA GLY A 289 -11.22 14.27 27.72
C GLY A 289 -9.94 13.51 28.01
N ASN A 290 -9.71 13.17 29.27
CA ASN A 290 -8.57 12.38 29.70
C ASN A 290 -8.84 10.89 29.48
N ILE A 291 -8.06 10.26 28.62
CA ILE A 291 -8.15 8.85 28.28
C ILE A 291 -6.79 8.17 28.41
N THR A 292 -6.77 6.83 28.43
CA THR A 292 -5.50 6.10 28.43
C THR A 292 -4.89 6.06 27.02
N LEU A 293 -3.56 5.94 26.96
CA LEU A 293 -2.82 5.73 25.71
C LEU A 293 -3.36 4.53 24.93
N GLN A 294 -3.63 3.41 25.62
CA GLN A 294 -4.22 2.22 25.03
C GLN A 294 -5.60 2.52 24.41
N TYR A 295 -6.47 3.24 25.11
CA TYR A 295 -7.79 3.59 24.59
C TYR A 295 -7.71 4.56 23.41
N ALA A 296 -6.79 5.51 23.45
CA ALA A 296 -6.55 6.44 22.35
C ALA A 296 -6.16 5.71 21.05
N LEU A 297 -5.27 4.71 21.13
CA LEU A 297 -4.90 3.88 19.98
C LEU A 297 -6.05 2.95 19.56
N GLN A 298 -6.73 2.31 20.52
CA GLN A 298 -7.87 1.42 20.32
C GLN A 298 -8.98 2.09 19.51
N GLN A 299 -9.31 3.35 19.86
CA GLN A 299 -10.36 4.15 19.21
C GLN A 299 -9.81 5.05 18.09
N SER A 300 -8.52 4.90 17.76
CA SER A 300 -7.89 5.65 16.67
C SER A 300 -8.04 7.18 16.79
N ARG A 301 -7.96 7.74 18.02
CA ARG A 301 -8.12 9.17 18.26
C ARG A 301 -7.01 9.98 17.60
N ASN A 302 -7.36 11.05 16.90
CA ASN A 302 -6.40 11.88 16.16
C ASN A 302 -5.71 12.89 17.07
N VAL A 303 -6.45 13.50 17.98
CA VAL A 303 -5.90 14.54 18.88
C VAL A 303 -4.78 14.00 19.76
N PRO A 304 -4.95 12.86 20.48
CA PRO A 304 -3.86 12.28 21.27
C PRO A 304 -2.64 11.88 20.40
N ALA A 305 -2.84 11.47 19.14
CA ALA A 305 -1.76 11.12 18.23
C ALA A 305 -0.89 12.35 17.91
N VAL A 306 -1.51 13.46 17.50
CA VAL A 306 -0.81 14.72 17.20
C VAL A 306 -0.14 15.30 18.47
N GLU A 307 -0.82 15.26 19.62
CA GLU A 307 -0.23 15.66 20.91
C GLU A 307 1.00 14.83 21.25
N THR A 308 0.92 13.51 21.03
CA THR A 308 2.03 12.57 21.29
C THR A 308 3.21 12.87 20.37
N LEU A 309 2.98 13.05 19.06
CA LEU A 309 4.05 13.43 18.13
C LEU A 309 4.72 14.75 18.52
N ASN A 310 3.95 15.73 19.00
CA ASN A 310 4.51 16.98 19.51
C ASN A 310 5.41 16.76 20.73
N LYS A 311 5.03 15.87 21.63
CA LYS A 311 5.87 15.52 22.82
C LYS A 311 7.11 14.73 22.45
N VAL A 312 7.03 13.84 21.46
CA VAL A 312 8.16 13.08 20.92
C VAL A 312 9.15 14.01 20.22
N GLY A 313 8.65 14.92 19.41
CA GLY A 313 9.40 15.80 18.51
C GLY A 313 9.65 15.17 17.15
N LEU A 314 9.60 16.00 16.09
CA LEU A 314 9.65 15.56 14.70
C LEU A 314 10.94 14.80 14.36
N ASP A 315 12.10 15.24 14.84
CA ASP A 315 13.38 14.59 14.54
C ASP A 315 13.45 13.16 15.11
N ARG A 316 12.96 12.95 16.33
CA ARG A 316 12.94 11.60 16.94
C ARG A 316 11.98 10.69 16.20
N ALA A 317 10.80 11.18 15.85
CA ALA A 317 9.82 10.41 15.09
C ALA A 317 10.34 10.06 13.69
N LYS A 318 10.97 11.01 13.00
CA LYS A 318 11.63 10.78 11.71
C LYS A 318 12.70 9.69 11.80
N ASN A 319 13.60 9.79 12.79
CA ASN A 319 14.65 8.79 12.98
C ASN A 319 14.09 7.40 13.29
N PHE A 320 12.98 7.34 14.04
CA PHE A 320 12.31 6.08 14.32
C PHE A 320 11.70 5.46 13.06
N LEU A 321 11.04 6.26 12.22
CA LEU A 321 10.50 5.83 10.92
C LEU A 321 11.60 5.33 9.98
N ASN A 322 12.75 6.03 9.92
CA ASN A 322 13.90 5.61 9.12
C ASN A 322 14.44 4.25 9.60
N GLY A 323 14.45 4.00 10.92
CA GLY A 323 14.78 2.70 11.51
C GLY A 323 13.81 1.57 11.12
N LEU A 324 12.62 1.90 10.61
CA LEU A 324 11.60 0.99 10.11
C LEU A 324 11.51 0.96 8.57
N GLY A 325 12.50 1.54 7.86
CA GLY A 325 12.54 1.55 6.39
C GLY A 325 11.56 2.53 5.73
N ILE A 326 11.00 3.48 6.49
CA ILE A 326 10.11 4.52 5.97
C ILE A 326 10.85 5.85 6.01
N ASP A 327 11.48 6.20 4.89
CA ASP A 327 12.36 7.36 4.80
C ASP A 327 11.63 8.60 4.33
N TYR A 328 11.71 9.65 5.15
CA TYR A 328 11.24 10.99 4.82
C TYR A 328 12.39 12.01 4.92
N PRO A 329 12.53 12.93 3.96
CA PRO A 329 13.47 14.04 4.09
C PRO A 329 13.05 14.98 5.24
N VAL A 330 11.75 15.19 5.39
CA VAL A 330 11.10 15.97 6.44
C VAL A 330 9.77 15.32 6.82
N ILE A 331 9.37 15.42 8.08
CA ILE A 331 8.02 15.10 8.53
C ILE A 331 7.38 16.32 9.18
N HIS A 332 6.05 16.33 9.17
CA HIS A 332 5.21 17.37 9.74
C HIS A 332 4.29 16.78 10.82
N TYR A 333 3.66 17.62 11.63
CA TYR A 333 2.70 17.14 12.64
C TYR A 333 1.48 16.41 12.03
N SER A 334 1.16 16.66 10.75
CA SER A 334 0.15 15.90 10.02
C SER A 334 0.53 14.42 9.82
N ASN A 335 1.83 14.09 9.85
CA ASN A 335 2.28 12.71 9.73
C ASN A 335 1.95 11.83 10.94
N ALA A 336 1.43 12.41 12.02
CA ALA A 336 0.79 11.64 13.09
C ALA A 336 -0.39 10.79 12.58
N ILE A 337 -1.07 11.23 11.54
CA ILE A 337 -2.31 10.62 11.04
C ILE A 337 -2.33 10.43 9.51
N SER A 338 -1.19 10.65 8.83
CA SER A 338 -1.04 10.52 7.38
C SER A 338 0.36 10.07 7.02
N SER A 339 0.51 9.23 6.00
CA SER A 339 1.82 8.86 5.46
C SER A 339 2.33 9.87 4.43
N ASN A 340 1.50 10.78 3.94
CA ASN A 340 1.86 11.65 2.82
C ASN A 340 2.62 12.88 3.28
N THR A 341 3.76 13.12 2.65
CA THR A 341 4.56 14.33 2.78
C THR A 341 5.04 14.77 1.40
N THR A 342 4.92 16.05 1.10
CA THR A 342 5.46 16.62 -0.14
C THR A 342 6.60 17.55 0.21
N GLU A 343 7.78 17.32 -0.37
CA GLU A 343 8.95 18.15 -0.20
C GLU A 343 9.59 18.40 -1.56
N SER A 344 9.84 19.67 -1.88
CA SER A 344 10.45 20.08 -3.15
C SER A 344 9.75 19.52 -4.40
N GLY A 345 8.41 19.42 -4.36
CA GLY A 345 7.57 18.90 -5.45
C GLY A 345 7.59 17.37 -5.61
N LYS A 346 8.27 16.65 -4.73
CA LYS A 346 8.28 15.18 -4.67
C LYS A 346 7.40 14.70 -3.52
N GLN A 347 6.53 13.74 -3.80
CA GLN A 347 5.73 13.06 -2.78
C GLN A 347 6.53 11.91 -2.16
N TYR A 348 6.45 11.81 -0.84
CA TYR A 348 6.95 10.73 -0.01
C TYR A 348 5.78 10.09 0.71
N GLY A 349 5.87 8.78 0.94
CA GLY A 349 4.78 8.03 1.55
C GLY A 349 5.21 6.63 1.96
N ALA A 350 4.22 5.83 2.33
CA ALA A 350 4.38 4.42 2.63
C ALA A 350 3.68 3.56 1.55
N SER A 351 4.03 2.28 1.51
CA SER A 351 3.42 1.27 0.66
C SER A 351 3.03 0.05 1.49
N SER A 352 2.26 -0.87 0.93
CA SER A 352 1.91 -2.11 1.64
C SER A 352 3.16 -2.90 2.04
N GLU A 353 4.19 -2.93 1.19
CA GLU A 353 5.46 -3.57 1.49
C GLU A 353 6.16 -2.91 2.69
N LYS A 354 6.32 -1.59 2.67
CA LYS A 354 6.95 -0.84 3.78
C LYS A 354 6.18 -1.00 5.08
N MET A 355 4.85 -0.94 5.03
CA MET A 355 4.00 -1.07 6.22
C MET A 355 4.02 -2.49 6.78
N ALA A 356 4.00 -3.52 5.95
CA ALA A 356 4.11 -4.90 6.40
C ALA A 356 5.46 -5.16 7.10
N ALA A 357 6.55 -4.65 6.54
CA ALA A 357 7.89 -4.78 7.13
C ALA A 357 8.05 -3.96 8.43
N ALA A 358 7.52 -2.74 8.48
CA ALA A 358 7.57 -1.90 9.68
C ALA A 358 6.80 -2.54 10.85
N TYR A 359 5.62 -3.11 10.59
CA TYR A 359 4.84 -3.78 11.64
C TYR A 359 5.40 -5.14 12.03
N ALA A 360 6.12 -5.83 11.14
CA ALA A 360 6.87 -7.05 11.47
C ALA A 360 7.87 -6.83 12.61
N ALA A 361 8.44 -5.62 12.73
CA ALA A 361 9.34 -5.28 13.82
C ALA A 361 8.65 -5.32 15.19
N PHE A 362 7.36 -5.01 15.29
CA PHE A 362 6.62 -5.22 16.55
C PHE A 362 6.46 -6.72 16.86
N ALA A 363 6.19 -7.52 15.83
CA ALA A 363 5.93 -8.94 15.97
C ALA A 363 7.14 -9.74 16.50
N ASN A 364 8.34 -9.33 16.12
CA ASN A 364 9.59 -10.04 16.41
C ASN A 364 10.43 -9.44 17.57
N GLY A 365 9.83 -8.54 18.34
CA GLY A 365 10.49 -7.95 19.50
C GLY A 365 11.41 -6.77 19.18
N GLY A 366 11.19 -6.09 18.05
CA GLY A 366 11.80 -4.79 17.74
C GLY A 366 12.92 -4.80 16.71
N THR A 367 13.09 -5.88 15.97
CA THR A 367 14.06 -5.95 14.87
C THR A 367 13.37 -5.69 13.52
N TYR A 368 13.81 -4.70 12.78
CA TYR A 368 13.37 -4.44 11.41
C TYR A 368 14.21 -5.25 10.43
N HIS A 369 13.55 -5.91 9.50
CA HIS A 369 14.15 -6.59 8.37
C HIS A 369 13.69 -5.94 7.08
N LYS A 370 14.64 -5.70 6.16
CA LYS A 370 14.33 -5.20 4.82
C LYS A 370 13.53 -6.26 4.04
N PRO A 371 12.45 -5.90 3.33
CA PRO A 371 11.73 -6.83 2.46
C PRO A 371 12.64 -7.49 1.43
N MET A 372 12.54 -8.81 1.29
CA MET A 372 13.34 -9.61 0.35
C MET A 372 12.48 -10.58 -0.45
N TYR A 373 12.55 -10.50 -1.78
CA TYR A 373 11.84 -11.41 -2.70
C TYR A 373 12.68 -12.63 -3.11
N ILE A 374 14.01 -12.49 -3.05
CA ILE A 374 14.97 -13.53 -3.46
C ILE A 374 15.84 -13.98 -2.29
N ASN A 375 16.26 -15.24 -2.30
CA ASN A 375 17.20 -15.77 -1.32
C ASN A 375 18.53 -16.24 -1.94
N LYS A 376 18.54 -16.60 -3.24
CA LYS A 376 19.76 -17.05 -3.92
C LYS A 376 19.67 -16.82 -5.43
N ILE A 377 20.79 -16.52 -6.03
CA ILE A 377 21.01 -16.50 -7.49
C ILE A 377 22.15 -17.47 -7.81
N VAL A 378 21.95 -18.30 -8.84
CA VAL A 378 22.99 -19.14 -9.47
C VAL A 378 23.23 -18.59 -10.87
N PHE A 379 24.44 -18.14 -11.14
CA PHE A 379 24.85 -17.56 -12.43
C PHE A 379 25.19 -18.68 -13.43
N SER A 380 25.23 -18.34 -14.72
CA SER A 380 25.53 -19.28 -15.80
C SER A 380 26.94 -19.90 -15.73
N ASP A 381 27.87 -19.28 -15.02
CA ASP A 381 29.20 -19.81 -14.73
C ASP A 381 29.26 -20.74 -13.51
N GLY A 382 28.12 -21.00 -12.87
CA GLY A 382 27.99 -21.83 -11.68
C GLY A 382 28.30 -21.12 -10.36
N SER A 383 28.66 -19.82 -10.38
CA SER A 383 28.82 -19.05 -9.15
C SER A 383 27.46 -18.78 -8.49
N GLU A 384 27.45 -18.68 -7.16
CA GLU A 384 26.23 -18.46 -6.38
C GLU A 384 26.35 -17.18 -5.56
N LYS A 385 25.23 -16.47 -5.40
CA LYS A 385 25.08 -15.34 -4.49
C LYS A 385 23.85 -15.58 -3.60
N GLU A 386 24.07 -15.72 -2.30
CA GLU A 386 22.98 -15.82 -1.31
C GLU A 386 22.62 -14.45 -0.74
N PHE A 387 21.35 -14.31 -0.36
CA PHE A 387 20.81 -13.09 0.23
C PHE A 387 20.18 -13.41 1.57
N SER A 388 20.55 -12.65 2.57
CA SER A 388 19.96 -12.70 3.90
C SER A 388 20.02 -11.29 4.52
N ASP A 389 19.08 -11.00 5.39
CA ASP A 389 19.08 -9.76 6.15
C ASP A 389 19.22 -10.09 7.64
N ALA A 390 20.28 -9.59 8.26
CA ALA A 390 20.51 -9.76 9.68
C ALA A 390 19.52 -8.96 10.54
N GLY A 391 18.84 -8.01 9.92
CA GLY A 391 17.97 -7.06 10.59
C GLY A 391 18.72 -5.99 11.38
N ILE A 392 18.02 -4.93 11.68
CA ILE A 392 18.51 -3.86 12.56
C ILE A 392 17.57 -3.71 13.76
N ARG A 393 18.12 -3.45 14.92
CA ARG A 393 17.30 -3.15 16.10
C ARG A 393 16.65 -1.78 15.93
N ALA A 394 15.36 -1.73 15.59
CA ALA A 394 14.61 -0.51 15.42
C ALA A 394 14.02 0.03 16.73
N MET A 395 13.70 -0.85 17.68
CA MET A 395 13.16 -0.49 18.99
C MET A 395 13.47 -1.55 20.04
N LYS A 396 13.28 -1.20 21.32
CA LYS A 396 13.39 -2.12 22.45
C LYS A 396 12.29 -3.18 22.40
N GLU A 397 12.58 -4.37 22.95
CA GLU A 397 11.57 -5.42 23.11
C GLU A 397 10.37 -4.95 23.95
N SER A 398 10.63 -4.14 24.98
CA SER A 398 9.59 -3.54 25.82
C SER A 398 8.65 -2.64 25.01
N THR A 399 9.19 -1.81 24.10
CA THR A 399 8.40 -0.95 23.21
C THR A 399 7.54 -1.79 22.25
N ALA A 400 8.14 -2.79 21.60
CA ALA A 400 7.44 -3.69 20.69
C ALA A 400 6.31 -4.44 21.40
N TYR A 401 6.56 -4.96 22.61
CA TYR A 401 5.55 -5.67 23.41
C TYR A 401 4.40 -4.77 23.85
N MET A 402 4.70 -3.58 24.41
CA MET A 402 3.68 -2.64 24.84
C MET A 402 2.79 -2.18 23.66
N MET A 403 3.38 -1.91 22.50
CA MET A 403 2.65 -1.60 21.28
C MET A 403 1.75 -2.76 20.83
N THR A 404 2.28 -3.99 20.88
CA THR A 404 1.51 -5.19 20.52
C THR A 404 0.31 -5.36 21.44
N GLU A 405 0.46 -5.21 22.75
CA GLU A 405 -0.65 -5.30 23.70
C GLU A 405 -1.72 -4.23 23.46
N MET A 406 -1.32 -3.00 23.15
CA MET A 406 -2.28 -1.96 22.77
C MET A 406 -2.98 -2.29 21.45
N MET A 407 -2.25 -2.77 20.44
CA MET A 407 -2.82 -3.11 19.13
C MET A 407 -3.71 -4.35 19.14
N LYS A 408 -3.55 -5.27 20.09
CA LYS A 408 -4.51 -6.35 20.34
C LYS A 408 -5.90 -5.78 20.68
N THR A 409 -5.96 -4.70 21.47
CA THR A 409 -7.24 -4.10 21.86
C THR A 409 -7.96 -3.41 20.70
N VAL A 410 -7.21 -2.95 19.69
CA VAL A 410 -7.81 -2.41 18.45
C VAL A 410 -8.68 -3.47 17.77
N LEU A 411 -8.26 -4.73 17.79
CA LEU A 411 -8.97 -5.85 17.17
C LEU A 411 -10.11 -6.38 18.04
N THR A 412 -9.91 -6.47 19.35
CA THR A 412 -10.89 -7.10 20.25
C THR A 412 -12.02 -6.17 20.67
N SER A 413 -11.76 -4.87 20.76
CA SER A 413 -12.70 -3.90 21.35
C SER A 413 -12.64 -2.52 20.68
N GLY A 414 -11.89 -2.39 19.58
CA GLY A 414 -11.66 -1.13 18.88
C GLY A 414 -12.09 -1.15 17.42
N THR A 415 -11.50 -0.24 16.64
CA THR A 415 -11.85 0.01 15.24
C THR A 415 -11.57 -1.16 14.31
N GLY A 416 -10.72 -2.11 14.72
CA GLY A 416 -10.26 -3.24 13.90
C GLY A 416 -11.06 -4.53 14.07
N TYR A 417 -12.23 -4.52 14.68
CA TYR A 417 -13.01 -5.73 14.98
C TYR A 417 -13.29 -6.61 13.74
N ASN A 418 -13.46 -6.03 12.58
CA ASN A 418 -13.66 -6.77 11.32
C ASN A 418 -12.48 -7.67 10.93
N ALA A 419 -11.28 -7.40 11.45
CA ALA A 419 -10.08 -8.22 11.25
C ALA A 419 -9.90 -9.30 12.32
N TYR A 420 -10.67 -9.29 13.40
CA TYR A 420 -10.47 -10.17 14.54
C TYR A 420 -10.71 -11.64 14.21
N LEU A 421 -9.76 -12.50 14.61
CA LEU A 421 -9.84 -13.96 14.55
C LEU A 421 -9.81 -14.53 15.96
N PRO A 422 -10.93 -15.11 16.45
CA PRO A 422 -10.95 -15.73 17.77
C PRO A 422 -9.92 -16.86 17.89
N GLY A 423 -9.22 -16.91 19.02
CA GLY A 423 -8.24 -17.96 19.32
C GLY A 423 -6.87 -17.78 18.68
N ILE A 424 -6.68 -16.78 17.82
CA ILE A 424 -5.39 -16.46 17.20
C ILE A 424 -4.83 -15.18 17.83
N PRO A 425 -3.69 -15.22 18.54
CA PRO A 425 -3.00 -14.04 19.00
C PRO A 425 -2.55 -13.18 17.82
N GLN A 426 -3.08 -11.97 17.75
CA GLN A 426 -2.83 -11.03 16.66
C GLN A 426 -2.98 -9.59 17.14
N ALA A 427 -2.30 -8.68 16.46
CA ALA A 427 -2.35 -7.26 16.71
C ALA A 427 -2.45 -6.51 15.38
N GLY A 428 -2.99 -5.30 15.38
CA GLY A 428 -3.11 -4.55 14.14
C GLY A 428 -3.75 -3.18 14.32
N LYS A 429 -3.83 -2.45 13.21
CA LYS A 429 -4.38 -1.09 13.15
C LYS A 429 -5.13 -0.85 11.86
N THR A 430 -6.29 -0.23 11.96
CA THR A 430 -7.06 0.32 10.83
C THR A 430 -6.50 1.66 10.40
N GLY A 431 -6.66 1.96 9.12
CA GLY A 431 -6.40 3.28 8.56
C GLY A 431 -7.50 3.70 7.62
N THR A 432 -7.70 4.99 7.53
CA THR A 432 -8.60 5.62 6.57
C THR A 432 -7.97 6.95 6.21
N SER A 433 -7.82 7.21 4.92
CA SER A 433 -7.37 8.52 4.46
C SER A 433 -8.56 9.47 4.28
N ASN A 434 -8.26 10.76 4.12
CA ASN A 434 -9.29 11.77 3.99
C ASN A 434 -9.18 12.49 2.65
N TYR A 435 -10.32 12.96 2.16
CA TYR A 435 -10.38 13.97 1.12
C TYR A 435 -10.01 15.34 1.69
N THR A 436 -9.42 16.20 0.90
CA THR A 436 -9.26 17.61 1.23
C THR A 436 -10.61 18.33 1.21
N ALA A 437 -10.69 19.49 1.86
CA ALA A 437 -11.92 20.30 1.84
C ALA A 437 -12.33 20.67 0.40
N GLU A 438 -11.35 20.99 -0.45
CA GLU A 438 -11.56 21.30 -1.87
C GLU A 438 -12.09 20.08 -2.66
N GLU A 439 -11.55 18.89 -2.44
CA GLU A 439 -12.04 17.66 -3.06
C GLU A 439 -13.48 17.35 -2.66
N ILE A 440 -13.82 17.56 -1.37
CA ILE A 440 -15.19 17.38 -0.87
C ILE A 440 -16.14 18.37 -1.54
N GLU A 441 -15.77 19.64 -1.57
CA GLU A 441 -16.62 20.69 -2.14
C GLU A 441 -16.88 20.47 -3.64
N ASN A 442 -15.85 20.12 -4.40
CA ASN A 442 -15.91 20.07 -5.86
C ASN A 442 -16.36 18.70 -6.41
N HIS A 443 -16.06 17.58 -5.72
CA HIS A 443 -16.17 16.25 -6.29
C HIS A 443 -16.97 15.26 -5.46
N ILE A 444 -16.95 15.37 -4.13
CA ILE A 444 -17.54 14.36 -3.25
C ILE A 444 -18.90 14.80 -2.73
N LYS A 445 -19.96 14.30 -3.36
CA LYS A 445 -21.35 14.59 -2.98
C LYS A 445 -21.94 13.40 -2.21
N SER A 446 -21.61 13.28 -0.92
CA SER A 446 -22.16 12.21 -0.07
C SER A 446 -22.46 12.74 1.33
N ASN A 447 -23.58 12.30 1.88
CA ASN A 447 -23.95 12.52 3.29
C ASN A 447 -23.47 11.37 4.19
N GLN A 448 -22.77 10.39 3.64
CA GLN A 448 -22.24 9.23 4.36
C GLN A 448 -20.73 9.41 4.63
N LEU A 449 -20.20 8.58 5.52
CA LEU A 449 -18.76 8.46 5.69
C LEU A 449 -18.14 7.96 4.38
N VAL A 450 -17.15 8.68 3.89
CA VAL A 450 -16.46 8.41 2.64
C VAL A 450 -14.96 8.49 2.82
N ALA A 451 -14.21 7.69 2.08
CA ALA A 451 -12.76 7.72 2.09
C ALA A 451 -12.19 7.43 0.70
N PRO A 452 -11.04 8.02 0.33
CA PRO A 452 -10.31 7.63 -0.88
C PRO A 452 -9.55 6.31 -0.72
N ASP A 453 -9.10 6.00 0.50
CA ASP A 453 -8.36 4.79 0.86
C ASP A 453 -8.85 4.21 2.18
N GLU A 454 -8.93 2.89 2.25
CA GLU A 454 -9.18 2.15 3.48
C GLU A 454 -8.07 1.11 3.64
N LEU A 455 -7.56 0.97 4.85
CA LEU A 455 -6.29 0.31 5.12
C LEU A 455 -6.37 -0.54 6.37
N PHE A 456 -5.63 -1.63 6.34
CA PHE A 456 -5.41 -2.44 7.53
C PHE A 456 -3.98 -2.97 7.55
N VAL A 457 -3.30 -2.85 8.68
CA VAL A 457 -2.02 -3.50 8.92
C VAL A 457 -2.13 -4.33 10.19
N GLY A 458 -1.81 -5.61 10.08
CA GLY A 458 -1.86 -6.49 11.23
C GLY A 458 -0.85 -7.62 11.14
N TYR A 459 -0.63 -8.28 12.27
CA TYR A 459 0.38 -9.32 12.37
C TYR A 459 0.06 -10.36 13.46
N THR A 460 0.63 -11.52 13.28
CA THR A 460 0.87 -12.56 14.28
C THR A 460 2.36 -12.63 14.59
N ARG A 461 2.81 -13.51 15.45
CA ARG A 461 4.26 -13.71 15.64
C ARG A 461 5.01 -14.19 14.40
N LYS A 462 4.31 -14.77 13.43
CA LYS A 462 4.93 -15.36 12.22
C LYS A 462 4.81 -14.49 10.98
N TYR A 463 3.70 -13.82 10.79
CA TYR A 463 3.40 -13.08 9.58
C TYR A 463 2.91 -11.68 9.88
N SER A 464 3.36 -10.72 9.10
CA SER A 464 2.81 -9.37 9.04
C SER A 464 2.23 -9.13 7.66
N MET A 465 1.03 -8.54 7.61
CA MET A 465 0.32 -8.25 6.38
C MET A 465 -0.23 -6.82 6.42
N ALA A 466 0.05 -6.06 5.37
CA ALA A 466 -0.53 -4.75 5.15
C ALA A 466 -1.43 -4.79 3.92
N VAL A 467 -2.63 -4.23 4.03
CA VAL A 467 -3.65 -4.21 2.98
C VAL A 467 -4.08 -2.77 2.74
N TRP A 468 -4.07 -2.38 1.48
CA TRP A 468 -4.66 -1.14 0.96
C TRP A 468 -5.85 -1.46 0.07
N THR A 469 -6.92 -0.68 0.17
CA THR A 469 -8.04 -0.68 -0.76
C THR A 469 -8.39 0.71 -1.21
N GLY A 470 -8.80 0.85 -2.47
CA GLY A 470 -9.17 2.13 -3.07
C GLY A 470 -9.50 1.99 -4.55
N TYR A 471 -10.07 3.01 -5.13
CA TYR A 471 -10.28 3.06 -6.57
C TYR A 471 -9.05 3.64 -7.28
N SER A 472 -8.86 3.24 -8.55
CA SER A 472 -7.78 3.80 -9.40
C SER A 472 -7.91 5.32 -9.52
N ASN A 473 -9.13 5.84 -9.70
CA ASN A 473 -9.41 7.26 -9.55
C ASN A 473 -9.68 7.56 -8.07
N ARG A 474 -8.74 8.25 -7.41
CA ARG A 474 -8.84 8.61 -5.99
C ARG A 474 -10.11 9.40 -5.64
N LEU A 475 -10.70 10.11 -6.59
CA LEU A 475 -11.95 10.88 -6.40
C LEU A 475 -13.21 10.00 -6.40
N THR A 476 -13.10 8.73 -6.73
CA THR A 476 -14.19 7.76 -6.53
C THR A 476 -14.16 7.31 -5.07
N PRO A 477 -15.20 7.63 -4.26
CA PRO A 477 -15.17 7.35 -2.83
C PRO A 477 -15.51 5.89 -2.52
N ILE A 478 -14.82 5.34 -1.54
CA ILE A 478 -15.24 4.10 -0.89
C ILE A 478 -16.41 4.42 0.04
N LEU A 479 -17.46 3.61 -0.01
CA LEU A 479 -18.70 3.79 0.73
C LEU A 479 -19.10 2.55 1.52
N GLY A 480 -19.83 2.73 2.62
CA GLY A 480 -20.50 1.66 3.35
C GLY A 480 -19.61 0.48 3.69
N ASP A 481 -19.99 -0.74 3.29
CA ASP A 481 -19.24 -1.97 3.57
C ASP A 481 -17.86 -2.00 2.89
N GLY A 482 -17.64 -1.20 1.85
CA GLY A 482 -16.32 -1.02 1.23
C GLY A 482 -15.26 -0.56 2.22
N LEU A 483 -15.65 0.23 3.24
CA LEU A 483 -14.78 0.70 4.32
C LEU A 483 -14.31 -0.39 5.31
N THR A 484 -14.63 -1.66 5.05
CA THR A 484 -14.19 -2.80 5.86
C THR A 484 -13.43 -3.85 5.05
N VAL A 485 -13.25 -3.63 3.76
CA VAL A 485 -12.66 -4.63 2.84
C VAL A 485 -11.23 -4.98 3.22
N ALA A 486 -10.37 -4.00 3.53
CA ALA A 486 -8.98 -4.28 3.90
C ALA A 486 -8.89 -5.17 5.16
N ALA A 487 -9.71 -4.89 6.17
CA ALA A 487 -9.79 -5.71 7.39
C ALA A 487 -10.31 -7.12 7.10
N ARG A 488 -11.29 -7.28 6.20
CA ARG A 488 -11.84 -8.59 5.80
C ARG A 488 -10.85 -9.40 4.98
N VAL A 489 -10.10 -8.76 4.07
CA VAL A 489 -9.01 -9.39 3.30
C VAL A 489 -7.93 -9.91 4.25
N TYR A 490 -7.46 -9.07 5.19
CA TYR A 490 -6.53 -9.49 6.22
C TYR A 490 -7.07 -10.70 7.01
N ARG A 491 -8.30 -10.61 7.52
CA ARG A 491 -8.92 -11.69 8.29
C ARG A 491 -8.99 -13.00 7.52
N SER A 492 -9.43 -12.96 6.26
CA SER A 492 -9.53 -14.13 5.40
C SER A 492 -8.16 -14.78 5.19
N MET A 493 -7.14 -13.97 4.89
CA MET A 493 -5.79 -14.46 4.66
C MET A 493 -5.14 -15.01 5.94
N MET A 494 -5.25 -14.30 7.05
CA MET A 494 -4.69 -14.77 8.32
C MET A 494 -5.40 -16.02 8.85
N SER A 495 -6.69 -16.18 8.59
CA SER A 495 -7.42 -17.41 8.88
C SER A 495 -6.81 -18.62 8.14
N TYR A 496 -6.48 -18.45 6.86
CA TYR A 496 -5.79 -19.48 6.07
C TYR A 496 -4.39 -19.79 6.62
N LEU A 497 -3.60 -18.75 6.92
CA LEU A 497 -2.25 -18.90 7.46
C LEU A 497 -2.23 -19.59 8.83
N ALA A 498 -3.25 -19.35 9.65
CA ALA A 498 -3.38 -19.94 10.97
C ALA A 498 -3.76 -21.42 10.96
N GLN A 499 -4.33 -21.95 9.88
CA GLN A 499 -4.72 -23.37 9.79
C GLN A 499 -3.52 -24.32 9.95
N ASN A 500 -2.37 -23.90 9.42
CA ASN A 500 -1.15 -24.71 9.42
C ASN A 500 -0.07 -24.21 10.38
N ASN A 501 -0.30 -23.07 11.03
CA ASN A 501 0.69 -22.46 11.89
C ASN A 501 -0.01 -21.62 12.98
N HIS A 502 -0.09 -22.18 14.19
CA HIS A 502 -0.61 -21.47 15.35
C HIS A 502 0.54 -20.77 16.09
N PRO A 503 0.89 -19.52 15.73
CA PRO A 503 1.89 -18.79 16.48
C PRO A 503 1.34 -18.56 17.90
N GLY A 504 2.06 -18.97 18.92
CA GLY A 504 1.71 -18.64 20.30
C GLY A 504 1.65 -17.15 20.54
N ASP A 505 1.15 -16.74 21.71
CA ASP A 505 1.15 -15.34 22.10
C ASP A 505 2.57 -14.82 22.40
N TRP A 506 2.72 -13.49 22.42
CA TRP A 506 3.98 -12.85 22.78
C TRP A 506 4.27 -13.00 24.27
N THR A 507 5.51 -13.27 24.61
CA THR A 507 5.97 -13.33 26.00
C THR A 507 6.40 -11.93 26.42
N MET A 508 5.94 -11.52 27.59
CA MET A 508 6.34 -10.22 28.17
C MET A 508 7.84 -10.22 28.48
N PRO A 509 8.62 -9.29 27.94
CA PRO A 509 10.06 -9.19 28.21
C PRO A 509 10.34 -8.70 29.65
N GLU A 510 11.58 -8.91 30.08
CA GLU A 510 12.07 -8.33 31.34
C GLU A 510 11.97 -6.79 31.33
N GLY A 511 11.81 -6.20 32.50
CA GLY A 511 11.70 -4.74 32.64
C GLY A 511 10.27 -4.21 32.50
N LEU A 512 9.29 -5.08 32.28
CA LEU A 512 7.87 -4.75 32.27
C LEU A 512 7.11 -5.49 33.37
N TYR A 513 5.99 -4.91 33.78
CA TYR A 513 5.01 -5.59 34.62
C TYR A 513 3.58 -5.26 34.16
N ARG A 514 2.63 -6.10 34.53
CA ARG A 514 1.23 -5.94 34.19
C ARG A 514 0.41 -5.59 35.45
N ASN A 515 -0.49 -4.61 35.30
CA ASN A 515 -1.50 -4.30 36.28
C ASN A 515 -2.87 -4.21 35.57
N GLY A 516 -3.73 -5.19 35.82
CA GLY A 516 -4.97 -5.36 35.08
C GLY A 516 -4.69 -5.56 33.58
N GLN A 517 -5.33 -4.76 32.75
CA GLN A 517 -5.18 -4.80 31.29
C GLN A 517 -3.99 -3.97 30.77
N PHE A 518 -3.29 -3.26 31.63
CA PHE A 518 -2.23 -2.33 31.24
C PHE A 518 -0.84 -2.89 31.52
N VAL A 519 0.12 -2.45 30.72
CA VAL A 519 1.54 -2.80 30.81
C VAL A 519 2.34 -1.56 31.17
N PHE A 520 3.28 -1.72 32.10
CA PHE A 520 4.11 -0.66 32.66
C PHE A 520 5.59 -1.03 32.54
N GLN A 521 6.44 -0.04 32.30
CA GLN A 521 7.89 -0.19 32.49
C GLN A 521 8.23 -0.22 33.96
N ASN A 522 9.25 -0.98 34.35
CA ASN A 522 9.73 -1.00 35.75
C ASN A 522 10.18 0.41 36.16
N GLY A 523 9.68 0.88 37.29
CA GLY A 523 9.94 2.24 37.79
C GLY A 523 8.98 3.30 37.22
N ALA A 524 8.02 2.91 36.38
CA ALA A 524 6.94 3.80 35.95
C ALA A 524 6.23 4.38 37.18
N ARG A 525 6.00 5.70 37.16
CA ARG A 525 5.23 6.37 38.20
C ARG A 525 3.76 5.98 38.02
N ASN A 526 3.27 5.11 38.89
CA ASN A 526 1.88 4.69 38.91
C ASN A 526 1.00 5.87 39.41
N THR A 527 0.85 6.90 38.63
CA THR A 527 0.01 8.09 38.92
C THR A 527 -1.42 7.92 38.44
N TRP A 528 -1.79 6.72 38.00
CA TRP A 528 -3.09 6.50 37.41
C TRP A 528 -4.08 5.93 38.44
N SER A 529 -5.01 6.75 38.86
CA SER A 529 -6.32 6.32 39.39
C SER A 529 -7.24 6.11 38.20
N ILE A 530 -7.89 4.93 38.09
CA ILE A 530 -8.86 4.63 37.05
C ILE A 530 -9.85 5.81 36.95
N PRO A 531 -9.86 6.59 35.84
CA PRO A 531 -11.00 7.45 35.60
C PRO A 531 -12.20 6.53 35.41
N ASP A 532 -13.26 6.81 36.10
CA ASP A 532 -14.53 6.08 36.02
C ASP A 532 -15.12 6.34 34.62
N THR A 533 -14.62 5.64 33.59
CA THR A 533 -15.01 5.78 32.19
C THR A 533 -16.41 5.23 31.90
N GLN A 534 -17.14 4.83 32.94
CA GLN A 534 -18.56 4.40 32.81
C GLN A 534 -19.57 5.47 33.13
N GLN A 535 -19.21 6.71 33.47
CA GLN A 535 -20.17 7.74 33.88
C GLN A 535 -20.28 9.00 33.03
N THR A 536 -19.67 9.09 31.85
CA THR A 536 -19.83 10.28 30.98
C THR A 536 -20.44 9.97 29.63
N GLN A 537 -21.57 9.28 29.63
CA GLN A 537 -22.59 9.38 28.59
C GLN A 537 -23.80 10.15 29.09
N SER A 538 -23.61 11.35 29.58
CA SER A 538 -24.71 12.26 29.81
C SER A 538 -24.22 13.70 29.71
N GLU A 539 -24.97 14.46 28.92
CA GLU A 539 -24.97 15.91 28.82
C GLU A 539 -23.91 16.57 27.93
N VAL A 540 -24.16 16.50 26.62
CA VAL A 540 -23.89 17.63 25.75
C VAL A 540 -25.09 18.56 25.83
N GLU A 541 -25.01 19.59 26.68
CA GLU A 541 -25.92 20.71 26.62
C GLU A 541 -25.75 21.46 25.30
N ASN A 542 -26.83 21.51 24.54
CA ASN A 542 -27.03 22.43 23.43
C ASN A 542 -27.13 23.87 23.97
N PRO A 543 -26.41 24.82 23.49
CA PRO A 543 -26.69 26.22 23.76
C PRO A 543 -27.80 26.71 22.83
N SER A 544 -29.02 26.77 23.27
CA SER A 544 -30.03 27.59 22.61
C SER A 544 -30.96 28.28 23.61
N THR A 545 -30.82 29.60 23.57
CA THR A 545 -31.86 30.63 23.74
C THR A 545 -32.71 30.63 25.00
N THR A 546 -32.45 31.66 25.78
CA THR A 546 -33.35 32.36 26.73
C THR A 546 -34.76 32.57 26.21
N ALA A 547 -35.75 32.13 26.95
CA ALA A 547 -37.00 32.85 27.14
C ALA A 547 -37.71 32.35 28.40
N GLU A 548 -38.21 33.30 29.16
CA GLU A 548 -38.74 33.25 30.50
C GLU A 548 -40.07 32.51 30.65
N SER A 549 -40.22 32.06 31.87
CA SER A 549 -41.41 32.17 32.80
C SER A 549 -42.47 31.09 32.81
N SER A 550 -42.66 30.71 34.03
CA SER A 550 -43.83 30.44 34.87
C SER A 550 -44.19 28.99 35.21
N ASN A 551 -44.00 28.80 36.48
CA ASN A 551 -44.64 27.94 37.48
C ASN A 551 -45.96 27.25 37.10
N THR A 552 -46.07 25.94 37.29
CA THR A 552 -47.10 25.37 38.16
C THR A 552 -46.80 23.89 38.49
N GLN A 553 -46.76 23.60 39.78
CA GLN A 553 -46.73 22.26 40.39
C GLN A 553 -48.03 21.48 40.10
N VAL A 554 -47.90 20.20 39.78
CA VAL A 554 -48.83 19.15 40.24
C VAL A 554 -48.09 17.82 40.34
N THR A 555 -48.08 17.24 41.52
CA THR A 555 -47.61 15.91 41.90
C THR A 555 -48.68 14.82 41.70
N PRO A 556 -48.39 13.56 42.01
CA PRO A 556 -48.53 12.40 41.13
C PRO A 556 -49.55 11.38 41.62
N THR A 557 -49.75 10.31 40.94
CA THR A 557 -49.85 8.95 41.50
C THR A 557 -50.07 7.86 40.43
N PRO A 558 -49.78 6.58 40.74
CA PRO A 558 -49.28 5.59 39.81
C PRO A 558 -50.33 4.59 39.30
N GLY A 559 -50.07 3.96 38.20
CA GLY A 559 -50.89 2.88 37.69
C GLY A 559 -50.12 1.92 36.77
N GLN A 560 -50.16 0.69 37.15
CA GLN A 560 -49.53 -0.51 36.64
C GLN A 560 -50.06 -1.00 35.26
N PRO A 561 -49.67 -2.18 34.76
CA PRO A 561 -48.88 -2.39 33.54
C PRO A 561 -49.67 -3.07 32.41
N ALA A 562 -49.19 -3.05 31.20
CA ALA A 562 -49.65 -4.03 30.20
C ALA A 562 -48.70 -4.23 29.02
N ASN A 563 -48.20 -5.46 28.95
CA ASN A 563 -48.13 -6.34 27.78
C ASN A 563 -47.25 -6.00 26.56
N ASN A 564 -46.20 -6.76 26.48
CA ASN A 564 -45.53 -7.20 25.27
C ASN A 564 -46.47 -7.92 24.29
N PRO A 565 -46.27 -7.84 23.00
CA PRO A 565 -46.45 -9.02 22.17
C PRO A 565 -45.20 -9.40 21.36
N THR A 566 -44.95 -10.69 21.41
CA THR A 566 -44.01 -11.53 20.66
C THR A 566 -44.24 -11.47 19.14
N PRO A 567 -43.22 -11.67 18.31
CA PRO A 567 -43.37 -11.69 16.86
C PRO A 567 -43.80 -13.06 16.36
N THR A 568 -44.82 -13.08 15.51
CA THR A 568 -45.24 -14.24 14.71
C THR A 568 -44.68 -14.14 13.28
N ASN A 569 -44.05 -15.24 12.88
CA ASN A 569 -43.68 -15.59 11.53
C ASN A 569 -44.92 -15.99 10.71
N PRO A 570 -45.05 -15.70 9.45
CA PRO A 570 -45.68 -16.63 8.53
C PRO A 570 -44.88 -16.95 7.29
N ASN A 571 -44.63 -18.24 7.18
CA ASN A 571 -44.26 -18.91 5.96
C ASN A 571 -45.54 -19.35 5.20
N GLN A 572 -45.40 -19.47 3.87
CA GLN A 572 -46.24 -20.19 2.90
C GLN A 572 -47.20 -19.38 2.00
N GLY A 573 -46.93 -19.56 0.70
CA GLY A 573 -48.00 -19.72 -0.26
C GLY A 573 -47.81 -19.14 -1.66
N GLN A 574 -47.16 -19.93 -2.53
CA GLN A 574 -47.57 -20.23 -3.93
C GLN A 574 -47.75 -19.13 -5.00
N ALA A 575 -46.95 -19.31 -6.02
CA ALA A 575 -47.28 -19.55 -7.45
C ALA A 575 -47.91 -18.42 -8.30
N GLY A 576 -47.24 -18.12 -9.39
CA GLY A 576 -47.88 -18.08 -10.68
C GLY A 576 -47.78 -16.80 -11.48
N GLN A 577 -47.16 -16.99 -12.63
CA GLN A 577 -47.43 -16.40 -13.93
C GLN A 577 -46.54 -15.23 -14.44
N GLN A 578 -45.87 -15.66 -15.45
CA GLN A 578 -45.30 -15.07 -16.66
C GLN A 578 -45.99 -13.80 -17.23
N ILE A 579 -45.17 -13.14 -18.05
CA ILE A 579 -45.43 -12.43 -19.33
C ILE A 579 -45.11 -10.92 -19.24
N GLN A 580 -44.16 -10.51 -19.83
CA GLN A 580 -43.58 -9.87 -20.98
C GLN A 580 -42.24 -9.20 -20.71
#